data_b5c3c8f97dd060fbb57bd0b8dfe033d9
#
_entry.id   b5c3c8f97dd060fbb57bd0b8dfe033d9
#
_cell.length_a   1.000
_cell.length_b   1.000
_cell.length_c   1.000
_cell.angle_alpha   90.00
_cell.angle_beta   90.00
_cell.angle_gamma   90.00
#
_symmetry.space_group_name_H-M   'P 1'
#
loop_
_entity.id
_entity.type
_entity.pdbx_description
1 polymer ?
#
loop_
_entity_poly.entity_id
_entity_poly.type
_entity_poly.pdbx_seq_one_letter_code
_entity_poly.pdbx_strand_id
1 'polypeptide(L)'
;MKCKICNQNNQSIFSGNILNKHSIEYYHCSNCGFLQTEEPYWMEEAYDESINISDTGIISRNLGLSQISTIIINIYFNKNGFFLDFAGGYGVFTRLMRDIGFNFYWNDKFSPNLVARGFEYKEEHNIELLTTFESFEHFDQPIKEVENMLQVSKNILFSTELFTNEPPLPEEWGYYGLGHGQHIDPVNNSV
;
A
#
# COMPACT_ATOMS: atom_id res chain seq x y z
N MET A 1 20.71 -6.04 10.44
CA MET A 1 19.45 -6.63 9.97
C MET A 1 19.56 -7.05 8.51
N LYS A 2 18.75 -7.96 8.00
CA LYS A 2 18.71 -8.32 6.56
C LYS A 2 17.65 -7.50 5.83
N CYS A 3 17.96 -7.11 4.59
CA CYS A 3 17.02 -6.42 3.72
C CYS A 3 15.90 -7.37 3.27
N LYS A 4 14.65 -6.95 3.42
CA LYS A 4 13.46 -7.73 3.02
C LYS A 4 13.38 -7.97 1.50
N ILE A 5 14.05 -7.10 0.68
CA ILE A 5 14.03 -7.21 -0.77
C ILE A 5 15.22 -8.06 -1.28
N CYS A 6 16.45 -7.69 -0.99
CA CYS A 6 17.63 -8.30 -1.61
C CYS A 6 18.48 -9.19 -0.67
N ASN A 7 18.06 -9.34 0.58
CA ASN A 7 18.71 -10.15 1.62
C ASN A 7 20.15 -9.75 1.97
N GLN A 8 20.62 -8.56 1.54
CA GLN A 8 21.89 -8.00 1.94
C GLN A 8 21.81 -7.38 3.35
N ASN A 9 22.97 -7.06 3.95
CA ASN A 9 22.99 -6.43 5.26
C ASN A 9 22.54 -4.95 5.16
N ASN A 10 21.61 -4.57 6.00
CA ASN A 10 21.17 -3.18 6.17
C ASN A 10 21.96 -2.48 7.27
N GLN A 11 22.02 -1.15 7.16
CA GLN A 11 22.59 -0.28 8.19
C GLN A 11 21.46 0.48 8.89
N SER A 12 21.52 0.55 10.22
CA SER A 12 20.66 1.47 10.99
C SER A 12 21.08 2.91 10.67
N ILE A 13 20.11 3.75 10.38
CA ILE A 13 20.34 5.14 9.96
C ILE A 13 19.79 6.17 10.94
N PHE A 14 18.65 5.88 11.58
CA PHE A 14 18.06 6.70 12.65
C PHE A 14 17.03 5.89 13.44
N SER A 15 16.64 6.43 14.61
CA SER A 15 15.53 5.91 15.40
C SER A 15 14.32 6.83 15.27
N GLY A 16 13.11 6.29 15.18
CA GLY A 16 11.85 7.01 15.20
C GLY A 16 11.02 6.67 16.43
N ASN A 17 10.16 7.59 16.88
CA ASN A 17 9.23 7.34 17.97
C ASN A 17 7.81 7.16 17.42
N ILE A 18 7.39 5.90 17.27
CA ILE A 18 6.10 5.53 16.70
C ILE A 18 5.02 5.55 17.79
N LEU A 19 3.83 6.05 17.44
CA LEU A 19 2.66 6.17 18.35
C LEU A 19 2.98 6.97 19.61
N ASN A 20 4.03 7.80 19.61
CA ASN A 20 4.59 8.47 20.78
C ASN A 20 4.97 7.52 21.94
N LYS A 21 5.22 6.25 21.66
CA LYS A 21 5.36 5.19 22.65
C LYS A 21 6.52 4.23 22.36
N HIS A 22 6.74 3.89 21.09
CA HIS A 22 7.73 2.90 20.68
C HIS A 22 8.91 3.58 19.99
N SER A 23 10.11 3.48 20.57
CA SER A 23 11.35 3.88 19.90
C SER A 23 11.81 2.73 19.01
N ILE A 24 11.81 2.93 17.71
CA ILE A 24 12.13 1.89 16.71
C ILE A 24 13.30 2.33 15.83
N GLU A 25 14.02 1.37 15.27
CA GLU A 25 15.13 1.61 14.35
C GLU A 25 14.68 1.52 12.90
N TYR A 26 15.18 2.45 12.07
CA TYR A 26 15.07 2.41 10.62
C TYR A 26 16.38 1.94 9.98
N TYR A 27 16.26 1.05 9.00
CA TYR A 27 17.38 0.40 8.33
C TYR A 27 17.35 0.68 6.83
N HIS A 28 18.46 1.16 6.29
CA HIS A 28 18.62 1.40 4.86
C HIS A 28 19.57 0.39 4.23
N CYS A 29 19.18 -0.13 3.07
CA CYS A 29 19.97 -1.07 2.29
C CYS A 29 20.80 -0.35 1.24
N SER A 30 22.11 -0.28 1.42
CA SER A 30 23.02 0.35 0.45
C SER A 30 23.10 -0.37 -0.90
N ASN A 31 22.60 -1.63 -0.99
CA ASN A 31 22.63 -2.40 -2.23
C ASN A 31 21.41 -2.12 -3.15
N CYS A 32 20.21 -2.01 -2.60
CA CYS A 32 18.97 -1.81 -3.39
C CYS A 32 18.20 -0.54 -3.01
N GLY A 33 18.67 0.25 -2.05
CA GLY A 33 18.00 1.47 -1.61
C GLY A 33 16.78 1.28 -0.72
N PHE A 34 16.39 0.04 -0.41
CA PHE A 34 15.19 -0.23 0.38
C PHE A 34 15.34 0.25 1.82
N LEU A 35 14.31 0.95 2.30
CA LEU A 35 14.20 1.44 3.66
C LEU A 35 13.14 0.61 4.40
N GLN A 36 13.48 0.13 5.59
CA GLN A 36 12.59 -0.70 6.41
C GLN A 36 12.76 -0.38 7.88
N THR A 37 11.73 -0.65 8.67
CA THR A 37 11.85 -0.65 10.13
C THR A 37 12.48 -1.95 10.64
N GLU A 38 12.79 -1.99 11.93
CA GLU A 38 12.96 -3.28 12.64
C GLU A 38 11.66 -4.11 12.58
N GLU A 39 11.69 -5.34 13.13
CA GLU A 39 10.49 -6.19 13.18
C GLU A 39 9.30 -5.44 13.81
N PRO A 40 8.19 -5.28 13.08
CA PRO A 40 7.13 -4.35 13.48
C PRO A 40 6.17 -4.96 14.54
N TYR A 41 6.63 -5.10 15.76
CA TYR A 41 5.88 -5.68 16.89
C TYR A 41 4.68 -4.83 17.37
N TRP A 42 4.56 -3.58 16.91
CA TRP A 42 3.49 -2.63 17.28
C TRP A 42 2.29 -2.65 16.33
N MET A 43 2.30 -3.48 15.30
CA MET A 43 1.31 -3.44 14.20
C MET A 43 -0.13 -3.65 14.69
N GLU A 44 -0.35 -4.52 15.67
CA GLU A 44 -1.68 -4.74 16.23
C GLU A 44 -2.27 -3.44 16.82
N GLU A 45 -1.43 -2.64 17.50
CA GLU A 45 -1.82 -1.34 18.04
C GLU A 45 -1.98 -0.29 16.93
N ALA A 46 -1.12 -0.29 15.91
CA ALA A 46 -1.16 0.64 14.79
C ALA A 46 -2.41 0.46 13.91
N TYR A 47 -3.00 -0.74 13.89
CA TYR A 47 -4.21 -1.08 13.12
C TYR A 47 -5.48 -1.21 13.98
N ASP A 48 -5.50 -0.70 15.19
CA ASP A 48 -6.73 -0.56 16.00
C ASP A 48 -7.79 0.25 15.23
N GLU A 49 -7.34 1.29 14.48
CA GLU A 49 -8.10 1.96 13.43
C GLU A 49 -7.41 1.80 12.07
N SER A 50 -8.06 1.10 11.13
CA SER A 50 -7.48 0.77 9.81
C SER A 50 -7.15 2.01 8.97
N ILE A 51 -7.95 3.09 9.08
CA ILE A 51 -7.68 4.37 8.43
C ILE A 51 -7.42 5.40 9.51
N ASN A 52 -6.22 5.97 9.47
CA ASN A 52 -5.81 6.97 10.44
C ASN A 52 -6.63 8.27 10.31
N ILE A 53 -6.98 8.88 11.44
CA ILE A 53 -7.72 10.17 11.48
C ILE A 53 -6.97 11.31 10.77
N SER A 54 -5.66 11.20 10.64
CA SER A 54 -4.83 12.19 9.91
C SER A 54 -4.90 12.06 8.39
N ASP A 55 -5.44 10.95 7.84
CA ASP A 55 -5.63 10.80 6.38
C ASP A 55 -6.80 11.64 5.88
N THR A 56 -6.62 12.94 5.88
CA THR A 56 -7.61 13.91 5.41
C THR A 56 -7.72 13.97 3.88
N GLY A 57 -6.81 13.32 3.16
CA GLY A 57 -6.72 13.28 1.70
C GLY A 57 -7.44 12.10 1.04
N ILE A 58 -7.95 11.15 1.79
CA ILE A 58 -8.46 9.86 1.28
C ILE A 58 -9.48 10.00 0.13
N ILE A 59 -10.47 10.87 0.24
CA ILE A 59 -11.49 11.05 -0.79
C ILE A 59 -10.91 11.69 -2.05
N SER A 60 -10.11 12.75 -1.91
CA SER A 60 -9.48 13.44 -3.05
C SER A 60 -8.53 12.51 -3.80
N ARG A 61 -7.71 11.75 -3.07
CA ARG A 61 -6.79 10.75 -3.64
C ARG A 61 -7.54 9.66 -4.40
N ASN A 62 -8.58 9.07 -3.82
CA ASN A 62 -9.38 8.04 -4.48
C ASN A 62 -10.11 8.57 -5.72
N LEU A 63 -10.61 9.82 -5.72
CA LEU A 63 -11.19 10.45 -6.91
C LEU A 63 -10.15 10.60 -8.04
N GLY A 64 -8.95 11.10 -7.75
CA GLY A 64 -7.87 11.21 -8.73
C GLY A 64 -7.44 9.85 -9.28
N LEU A 65 -7.25 8.86 -8.42
CA LEU A 65 -6.88 7.50 -8.80
C LEU A 65 -7.97 6.82 -9.64
N SER A 66 -9.26 7.06 -9.36
CA SER A 66 -10.35 6.52 -10.17
C SER A 66 -10.37 7.08 -11.60
N GLN A 67 -10.03 8.36 -11.76
CA GLN A 67 -9.90 8.99 -13.09
C GLN A 67 -8.72 8.40 -13.88
N ILE A 68 -7.56 8.28 -13.25
CA ILE A 68 -6.36 7.68 -13.86
C ILE A 68 -6.62 6.23 -14.24
N SER A 69 -7.18 5.43 -13.33
CA SER A 69 -7.51 4.03 -13.57
C SER A 69 -8.53 3.86 -14.69
N THR A 70 -9.53 4.76 -14.78
CA THR A 70 -10.50 4.79 -15.88
C THR A 70 -9.82 4.96 -17.23
N ILE A 71 -8.85 5.88 -17.34
CA ILE A 71 -8.09 6.11 -18.57
C ILE A 71 -7.27 4.86 -18.91
N ILE A 72 -6.54 4.32 -17.95
CA ILE A 72 -5.69 3.13 -18.14
C ILE A 72 -6.52 1.93 -18.60
N ILE A 73 -7.67 1.68 -17.95
CA ILE A 73 -8.55 0.55 -18.29
C ILE A 73 -9.09 0.71 -19.71
N ASN A 74 -9.55 1.90 -20.09
CA ASN A 74 -10.08 2.11 -21.44
C ASN A 74 -9.04 2.00 -22.56
N ILE A 75 -7.75 2.23 -22.27
CA ILE A 75 -6.66 2.15 -23.25
C ILE A 75 -6.10 0.72 -23.35
N TYR A 76 -5.91 0.03 -22.24
CA TYR A 76 -5.10 -1.20 -22.18
C TYR A 76 -5.87 -2.46 -21.84
N PHE A 77 -7.11 -2.38 -21.33
CA PHE A 77 -7.85 -3.52 -20.81
C PHE A 77 -9.26 -3.63 -21.42
N ASN A 78 -9.86 -4.81 -21.28
CA ASN A 78 -11.27 -4.97 -21.59
C ASN A 78 -12.12 -4.33 -20.51
N LYS A 79 -12.79 -3.22 -20.84
CA LYS A 79 -13.64 -2.48 -19.89
C LYS A 79 -14.77 -3.31 -19.25
N ASN A 80 -15.16 -4.43 -19.86
CA ASN A 80 -16.15 -5.37 -19.34
C ASN A 80 -15.51 -6.53 -18.54
N GLY A 81 -14.19 -6.53 -18.40
CA GLY A 81 -13.45 -7.49 -17.59
C GLY A 81 -13.68 -7.31 -16.10
N PHE A 82 -12.97 -8.10 -15.30
CA PHE A 82 -13.04 -8.06 -13.85
C PHE A 82 -11.74 -7.44 -13.30
N PHE A 83 -11.90 -6.62 -12.28
CA PHE A 83 -10.83 -5.85 -11.66
C PHE A 83 -10.85 -6.06 -10.15
N LEU A 84 -9.70 -5.98 -9.52
CA LEU A 84 -9.57 -6.15 -8.08
C LEU A 84 -8.89 -4.92 -7.46
N ASP A 85 -9.48 -4.40 -6.41
CA ASP A 85 -8.91 -3.42 -5.49
C ASP A 85 -8.34 -4.19 -4.28
N PHE A 86 -7.03 -4.41 -4.29
CA PHE A 86 -6.31 -5.13 -3.25
C PHE A 86 -5.82 -4.15 -2.19
N ALA A 87 -5.99 -4.49 -0.92
CA ALA A 87 -5.81 -3.58 0.21
C ALA A 87 -6.68 -2.33 0.08
N GLY A 88 -7.95 -2.52 -0.33
CA GLY A 88 -8.89 -1.46 -0.71
C GLY A 88 -9.48 -0.65 0.45
N GLY A 89 -8.96 -0.80 1.68
CA GLY A 89 -9.41 -0.07 2.85
C GLY A 89 -10.93 -0.21 3.08
N TYR A 90 -11.61 0.90 3.31
CA TYR A 90 -13.08 0.89 3.50
C TYR A 90 -13.88 0.72 2.21
N GLY A 91 -13.24 0.51 1.05
CA GLY A 91 -13.87 0.23 -0.23
C GLY A 91 -14.23 1.48 -1.04
N VAL A 92 -13.65 2.64 -0.73
CA VAL A 92 -13.95 3.90 -1.41
C VAL A 92 -13.61 3.83 -2.89
N PHE A 93 -12.40 3.39 -3.24
CA PHE A 93 -11.97 3.27 -4.63
C PHE A 93 -12.82 2.25 -5.40
N THR A 94 -13.01 1.06 -4.84
CA THR A 94 -13.90 0.04 -5.42
C THR A 94 -15.27 0.62 -5.71
N ARG A 95 -15.87 1.36 -4.79
CA ARG A 95 -17.18 1.97 -4.98
C ARG A 95 -17.18 2.99 -6.11
N LEU A 96 -16.23 3.88 -6.18
CA LEU A 96 -16.10 4.85 -7.27
C LEU A 96 -16.00 4.16 -8.64
N MET A 97 -15.19 3.11 -8.76
CA MET A 97 -15.04 2.36 -9.99
C MET A 97 -16.31 1.60 -10.40
N ARG A 98 -17.07 1.08 -9.42
CA ARG A 98 -18.39 0.48 -9.66
C ARG A 98 -19.42 1.50 -10.14
N ASP A 99 -19.44 2.70 -9.57
CA ASP A 99 -20.35 3.78 -9.96
C ASP A 99 -20.02 4.32 -11.38
N ILE A 100 -18.76 4.25 -11.82
CA ILE A 100 -18.33 4.53 -13.22
C ILE A 100 -18.81 3.43 -14.18
N GLY A 101 -19.00 2.19 -13.70
CA GLY A 101 -19.51 1.06 -14.48
C GLY A 101 -18.52 -0.07 -14.70
N PHE A 102 -17.38 -0.08 -14.04
CA PHE A 102 -16.42 -1.18 -14.10
C PHE A 102 -16.74 -2.28 -13.08
N ASN A 103 -16.40 -3.53 -13.39
CA ASN A 103 -16.59 -4.67 -12.51
C ASN A 103 -15.44 -4.80 -11.51
N PHE A 104 -15.32 -3.84 -10.59
CA PHE A 104 -14.36 -3.88 -9.50
C PHE A 104 -14.86 -4.72 -8.33
N TYR A 105 -13.94 -5.49 -7.74
CA TYR A 105 -14.12 -6.23 -6.50
C TYR A 105 -13.16 -5.70 -5.46
N TRP A 106 -13.53 -5.84 -4.20
CA TRP A 106 -12.80 -5.37 -3.03
C TRP A 106 -12.16 -6.54 -2.28
N ASN A 107 -10.93 -6.36 -1.84
CA ASN A 107 -10.26 -7.24 -0.90
C ASN A 107 -9.41 -6.39 0.06
N ASP A 108 -9.51 -6.66 1.35
CA ASP A 108 -8.64 -6.08 2.37
C ASP A 108 -8.57 -7.04 3.56
N LYS A 109 -7.40 -7.13 4.17
CA LYS A 109 -7.14 -8.03 5.29
C LYS A 109 -7.46 -7.38 6.64
N PHE A 110 -7.27 -6.08 6.74
CA PHE A 110 -7.30 -5.33 8.00
C PHE A 110 -8.51 -4.42 8.14
N SER A 111 -9.10 -4.00 7.03
CA SER A 111 -10.20 -3.04 7.01
C SER A 111 -11.55 -3.71 6.77
N PRO A 112 -12.64 -3.24 7.39
CA PRO A 112 -13.98 -3.67 7.01
C PRO A 112 -14.43 -2.99 5.70
N ASN A 113 -15.14 -3.73 4.84
CA ASN A 113 -15.80 -3.15 3.67
C ASN A 113 -17.02 -2.31 4.13
N LEU A 114 -16.91 -0.99 4.10
CA LEU A 114 -18.00 -0.11 4.54
C LEU A 114 -18.89 0.38 3.41
N VAL A 115 -18.30 0.70 2.23
CA VAL A 115 -19.02 1.39 1.15
C VAL A 115 -19.14 0.58 -0.14
N ALA A 116 -18.37 -0.51 -0.31
CA ALA A 116 -18.43 -1.42 -1.47
C ALA A 116 -19.04 -2.78 -1.12
N ARG A 117 -19.94 -2.84 -0.14
CA ARG A 117 -20.56 -4.09 0.32
C ARG A 117 -21.30 -4.80 -0.81
N GLY A 118 -21.13 -6.11 -0.92
CA GLY A 118 -21.67 -6.95 -1.99
C GLY A 118 -20.69 -7.09 -3.18
N PHE A 119 -19.53 -6.43 -3.14
CA PHE A 119 -18.50 -6.52 -4.15
C PHE A 119 -17.19 -7.10 -3.59
N GLU A 120 -17.29 -7.91 -2.54
CA GLU A 120 -16.14 -8.66 -2.00
C GLU A 120 -15.61 -9.63 -3.04
N TYR A 121 -14.26 -9.67 -3.17
CA TYR A 121 -13.59 -10.57 -4.11
C TYR A 121 -13.81 -12.05 -3.76
N LYS A 122 -14.11 -12.82 -4.79
CA LYS A 122 -14.15 -14.30 -4.75
C LYS A 122 -13.28 -14.82 -5.89
N GLU A 123 -12.56 -15.91 -5.65
CA GLU A 123 -11.56 -16.47 -6.57
C GLU A 123 -12.12 -17.01 -7.91
N GLU A 124 -13.42 -16.86 -8.16
CA GLU A 124 -14.10 -17.34 -9.39
C GLU A 124 -13.88 -16.40 -10.60
N HIS A 125 -13.27 -15.24 -10.44
CA HIS A 125 -13.09 -14.26 -11.51
C HIS A 125 -11.64 -14.18 -12.00
N ASN A 126 -11.47 -14.18 -13.32
CA ASN A 126 -10.19 -13.88 -13.95
C ASN A 126 -9.94 -12.38 -13.92
N ILE A 127 -9.07 -11.93 -13.04
CA ILE A 127 -8.77 -10.51 -12.83
C ILE A 127 -7.82 -10.01 -13.91
N GLU A 128 -8.26 -9.05 -14.73
CA GLU A 128 -7.45 -8.43 -15.77
C GLU A 128 -6.45 -7.41 -15.23
N LEU A 129 -6.84 -6.65 -14.21
CA LEU A 129 -5.99 -5.66 -13.54
C LEU A 129 -6.28 -5.69 -12.03
N LEU A 130 -5.23 -5.81 -11.26
CA LEU A 130 -5.25 -5.60 -9.81
C LEU A 130 -4.74 -4.20 -9.53
N THR A 131 -5.49 -3.43 -8.76
CA THR A 131 -5.05 -2.13 -8.22
C THR A 131 -4.70 -2.27 -6.75
N THR A 132 -3.69 -1.54 -6.30
CA THR A 132 -3.31 -1.48 -4.88
C THR A 132 -2.65 -0.12 -4.63
N PHE A 133 -3.34 0.75 -3.93
CA PHE A 133 -2.94 2.15 -3.80
C PHE A 133 -2.58 2.49 -2.36
N GLU A 134 -1.44 3.15 -2.16
CA GLU A 134 -0.92 3.52 -0.84
C GLU A 134 -0.91 2.30 0.10
N SER A 135 -0.25 1.23 -0.32
CA SER A 135 -0.26 -0.05 0.38
C SER A 135 1.12 -0.69 0.52
N PHE A 136 2.07 -0.39 -0.37
CA PHE A 136 3.40 -0.99 -0.36
C PHE A 136 4.18 -0.67 0.90
N GLU A 137 4.03 0.53 1.43
CA GLU A 137 4.62 1.02 2.67
C GLU A 137 4.15 0.29 3.94
N HIS A 138 3.08 -0.49 3.79
CA HIS A 138 2.47 -1.28 4.88
C HIS A 138 2.85 -2.76 4.85
N PHE A 139 3.52 -3.25 3.81
CA PHE A 139 3.77 -4.68 3.63
C PHE A 139 4.98 -5.14 4.47
N ASP A 140 4.73 -5.94 5.50
CA ASP A 140 5.81 -6.55 6.28
C ASP A 140 6.65 -7.56 5.47
N GLN A 141 6.03 -8.23 4.50
CA GLN A 141 6.70 -9.16 3.60
C GLN A 141 6.46 -8.76 2.12
N PRO A 142 7.08 -7.64 1.64
CA PRO A 142 6.70 -7.02 0.36
C PRO A 142 6.85 -7.97 -0.84
N ILE A 143 7.91 -8.77 -0.91
CA ILE A 143 8.11 -9.74 -2.01
C ILE A 143 6.97 -10.75 -2.04
N LYS A 144 6.58 -11.30 -0.89
CA LYS A 144 5.50 -12.29 -0.80
C LYS A 144 4.14 -11.70 -1.17
N GLU A 145 3.88 -10.45 -0.77
CA GLU A 145 2.62 -9.79 -1.15
C GLU A 145 2.57 -9.53 -2.67
N VAL A 146 3.69 -9.12 -3.30
CA VAL A 146 3.77 -9.00 -4.76
C VAL A 146 3.57 -10.36 -5.44
N GLU A 147 4.19 -11.43 -4.93
CA GLU A 147 3.98 -12.78 -5.45
C GLU A 147 2.51 -13.21 -5.35
N ASN A 148 1.84 -12.95 -4.22
CA ASN A 148 0.42 -13.22 -4.03
C ASN A 148 -0.45 -12.44 -5.03
N MET A 149 -0.19 -11.15 -5.21
CA MET A 149 -0.90 -10.33 -6.21
C MET A 149 -0.71 -10.86 -7.63
N LEU A 150 0.51 -11.29 -8.01
CA LEU A 150 0.82 -11.83 -9.32
C LEU A 150 0.17 -13.20 -9.59
N GLN A 151 -0.21 -13.95 -8.54
CA GLN A 151 -1.02 -15.17 -8.70
C GLN A 151 -2.48 -14.83 -9.08
N VAL A 152 -2.97 -13.65 -8.68
CA VAL A 152 -4.34 -13.19 -8.98
C VAL A 152 -4.41 -12.51 -10.34
N SER A 153 -3.47 -11.62 -10.65
CA SER A 153 -3.39 -10.90 -11.93
C SER A 153 -1.95 -10.68 -12.35
N LYS A 154 -1.70 -10.78 -13.66
CA LYS A 154 -0.39 -10.44 -14.25
C LYS A 154 -0.16 -8.93 -14.37
N ASN A 155 -1.20 -8.13 -14.18
CA ASN A 155 -1.17 -6.69 -14.30
C ASN A 155 -1.49 -6.06 -12.96
N ILE A 156 -0.57 -5.29 -12.43
CA ILE A 156 -0.71 -4.57 -11.16
C ILE A 156 -0.54 -3.08 -11.44
N LEU A 157 -1.49 -2.28 -10.98
CA LEU A 157 -1.41 -0.81 -10.94
C LEU A 157 -1.36 -0.38 -9.48
N PHE A 158 -0.31 0.31 -9.11
CA PHE A 158 -0.10 0.73 -7.72
C PHE A 158 0.29 2.20 -7.62
N SER A 159 0.12 2.78 -6.46
CA SER A 159 0.71 4.04 -6.04
C SER A 159 1.35 3.92 -4.68
N THR A 160 2.40 4.67 -4.47
CA THR A 160 3.06 4.90 -3.17
C THR A 160 3.88 6.17 -3.28
N GLU A 161 4.15 6.85 -2.18
CA GLU A 161 5.06 7.99 -2.19
C GLU A 161 6.52 7.50 -2.18
N LEU A 162 7.33 8.06 -3.07
CA LEU A 162 8.71 7.65 -3.25
C LEU A 162 9.66 8.72 -2.72
N PHE A 163 10.67 8.31 -1.96
CA PHE A 163 11.82 9.19 -1.74
C PHE A 163 12.91 8.96 -2.81
N THR A 164 13.75 9.96 -3.01
CA THR A 164 14.83 9.94 -4.00
C THR A 164 16.17 10.05 -3.31
N ASN A 165 17.17 9.29 -3.79
CA ASN A 165 18.55 9.27 -3.27
C ASN A 165 18.65 8.73 -1.83
N GLU A 166 19.04 9.60 -0.89
CA GLU A 166 19.18 9.22 0.52
C GLU A 166 17.82 9.30 1.25
N PRO A 167 17.58 8.42 2.23
CA PRO A 167 16.38 8.51 3.06
C PRO A 167 16.30 9.87 3.76
N PRO A 168 15.16 10.58 3.64
CA PRO A 168 14.97 11.85 4.34
C PRO A 168 14.96 11.67 5.86
N LEU A 169 15.24 12.73 6.60
CA LEU A 169 15.11 12.69 8.06
C LEU A 169 13.62 12.64 8.46
N PRO A 170 13.29 12.03 9.62
CA PRO A 170 11.89 11.88 10.06
C PRO A 170 11.11 13.20 10.17
N GLU A 171 11.77 14.28 10.54
CA GLU A 171 11.19 15.63 10.62
C GLU A 171 10.99 16.31 9.26
N GLU A 172 11.64 15.81 8.22
CA GLU A 172 11.57 16.37 6.86
C GLU A 172 10.52 15.67 5.98
N TRP A 173 10.10 14.46 6.37
CA TRP A 173 9.20 13.66 5.55
C TRP A 173 8.08 13.02 6.38
N GLY A 174 6.92 13.66 6.38
CA GLY A 174 5.75 13.20 7.12
C GLY A 174 5.23 11.81 6.73
N TYR A 175 5.66 11.30 5.57
CA TYR A 175 5.25 9.96 5.08
C TYR A 175 5.79 8.81 5.93
N TYR A 176 6.76 9.01 6.81
CA TYR A 176 7.10 8.00 7.82
C TYR A 176 5.93 7.61 8.71
N GLY A 177 4.94 8.48 8.83
CA GLY A 177 3.73 8.18 9.57
C GLY A 177 3.96 7.86 11.04
N LEU A 178 4.95 8.48 11.69
CA LEU A 178 5.36 8.18 13.07
C LEU A 178 4.18 8.22 14.05
N GLY A 179 3.23 9.13 13.82
CA GLY A 179 2.06 9.28 14.70
C GLY A 179 1.10 8.09 14.66
N HIS A 180 1.02 7.34 13.56
CA HIS A 180 0.15 6.17 13.40
C HIS A 180 0.90 4.83 13.31
N GLY A 181 2.18 4.84 12.95
CA GLY A 181 3.04 3.66 12.94
C GLY A 181 2.72 2.59 11.91
N GLN A 182 1.91 2.90 10.89
CA GLN A 182 1.48 1.93 9.86
C GLN A 182 2.47 1.82 8.70
N HIS A 183 3.30 2.86 8.45
CA HIS A 183 4.31 2.86 7.39
C HIS A 183 5.60 2.22 7.91
N ILE A 184 5.82 0.98 7.55
CA ILE A 184 6.96 0.19 8.02
C ILE A 184 8.07 0.05 6.98
N ASP A 185 7.72 0.16 5.70
CA ASP A 185 8.62 -0.06 4.58
C ASP A 185 8.48 1.05 3.50
N PRO A 186 8.89 2.30 3.80
CA PRO A 186 8.86 3.38 2.81
C PRO A 186 9.67 3.06 1.55
N VAL A 187 9.13 3.39 0.37
CA VAL A 187 9.66 2.94 -0.91
C VAL A 187 10.60 3.97 -1.54
N ASN A 188 11.74 3.52 -2.04
CA ASN A 188 12.69 4.29 -2.83
C ASN A 188 12.40 4.12 -4.32
N ASN A 189 12.70 5.14 -5.14
CA ASN A 189 12.53 5.09 -6.60
C ASN A 189 13.49 4.14 -7.33
N SER A 190 14.38 3.46 -6.63
CA SER A 190 15.34 2.48 -7.19
C SER A 190 14.94 1.03 -6.93
N VAL A 191 13.84 0.78 -6.21
CA VAL A 191 13.35 -0.57 -5.83
C VAL A 191 12.36 -1.10 -6.84
#